data_14681b6c978faabd70d7b3c0c83783d3
#
_entry.id   14681b6c978faabd70d7b3c0c83783d3
#
_cell.length_a   1.000
_cell.length_b   1.000
_cell.length_c   1.000
_cell.angle_alpha   90.00
_cell.angle_beta   90.00
_cell.angle_gamma   90.00
#
_symmetry.space_group_name_H-M   'P 1'
#
loop_
_entity.id
_entity.type
_entity.pdbx_description
1 polymer ?
#
loop_
_entity_poly.entity_id
_entity_poly.type
_entity_poly.pdbx_seq_one_letter_code
_entity_poly.pdbx_strand_id
1 'polypeptide(L)'
;MIGVVLAGGRSTRLGQDKVRLRLPGDGRDMLARTADLLAACTDGVVISCRAPDAGEETLALPGIRSIPDAESGLGPLGGVWSALRELRQPILVLSCDLPFMDGPTLRRLLDAREARLPGTIMTTYQQEETGFIEALVAVYEPACLPWFDAAWEQGIRKF
;
A
#
# COMPACT_ATOMS: atom_id res chain seq x y z
N MET A 1 -11.99 -5.02 6.45
CA MET A 1 -11.01 -4.23 5.67
C MET A 1 -9.63 -4.85 5.84
N ILE A 2 -8.88 -5.01 4.77
CA ILE A 2 -7.55 -5.61 4.78
C ILE A 2 -6.47 -4.53 4.69
N GLY A 3 -5.42 -4.67 5.50
CA GLY A 3 -4.19 -3.88 5.38
C GLY A 3 -3.33 -4.37 4.22
N VAL A 4 -2.83 -3.45 3.41
CA VAL A 4 -1.96 -3.76 2.27
C VAL A 4 -0.65 -3.02 2.43
N VAL A 5 0.42 -3.78 2.69
CA VAL A 5 1.78 -3.24 2.68
C VAL A 5 2.24 -3.12 1.22
N LEU A 6 2.50 -1.90 0.76
CA LEU A 6 3.12 -1.70 -0.56
C LEU A 6 4.64 -1.85 -0.44
N ALA A 7 5.14 -2.95 -0.94
CA ALA A 7 6.56 -3.30 -0.92
C ALA A 7 7.17 -3.39 -2.34
N GLY A 8 6.49 -2.84 -3.33
CA GLY A 8 6.89 -2.80 -4.73
C GLY A 8 7.66 -1.52 -5.07
N GLY A 9 8.97 -1.63 -5.26
CA GLY A 9 9.80 -0.54 -5.77
C GLY A 9 11.20 -1.04 -6.07
N ARG A 10 11.72 -0.82 -7.29
CA ARG A 10 13.14 -1.05 -7.56
C ARG A 10 13.96 -0.03 -6.78
N SER A 11 14.52 -0.45 -5.66
CA SER A 11 15.47 0.35 -4.87
C SER A 11 16.86 0.35 -5.56
N THR A 12 16.91 0.83 -6.80
CA THR A 12 18.13 0.80 -7.64
C THR A 12 19.19 1.80 -7.19
N ARG A 13 18.84 2.77 -6.33
CA ARG A 13 19.77 3.86 -5.96
C ARG A 13 20.64 3.59 -4.74
N LEU A 14 20.34 2.61 -3.90
CA LEU A 14 21.05 2.36 -2.64
C LEU A 14 21.65 0.95 -2.54
N GLY A 15 21.53 0.09 -3.56
CA GLY A 15 22.10 -1.26 -3.55
C GLY A 15 21.58 -2.19 -2.44
N GLN A 16 20.64 -1.72 -1.61
CA GLN A 16 19.97 -2.51 -0.57
C GLN A 16 18.46 -2.42 -0.74
N ASP A 17 17.79 -3.51 -0.45
CA ASP A 17 16.35 -3.57 -0.47
C ASP A 17 15.79 -2.77 0.71
N LYS A 18 15.20 -1.60 0.44
CA LYS A 18 14.67 -0.67 1.46
C LYS A 18 13.67 -1.35 2.40
N VAL A 19 12.95 -2.35 1.94
CA VAL A 19 11.96 -3.08 2.75
C VAL A 19 12.61 -3.86 3.89
N ARG A 20 13.87 -4.20 3.77
CA ARG A 20 14.67 -4.93 4.78
C ARG A 20 15.53 -4.00 5.66
N LEU A 21 15.46 -2.69 5.46
CA LEU A 21 16.13 -1.73 6.35
C LEU A 21 15.53 -1.81 7.75
N ARG A 22 16.40 -1.74 8.76
CA ARG A 22 16.01 -1.67 10.17
C ARG A 22 16.24 -0.27 10.70
N LEU A 23 15.28 0.23 11.46
CA LEU A 23 15.45 1.49 12.18
C LEU A 23 16.34 1.27 13.42
N PRO A 24 17.18 2.25 13.78
CA PRO A 24 17.91 2.19 15.03
C PRO A 24 16.97 1.99 16.22
N GLY A 25 17.25 0.98 17.07
CA GLY A 25 16.43 0.65 18.24
C GLY A 25 15.17 -0.19 17.95
N ASP A 26 14.81 -0.45 16.70
CA ASP A 26 13.75 -1.39 16.32
C ASP A 26 14.40 -2.67 15.76
N GLY A 27 14.11 -3.80 16.38
CA GLY A 27 14.64 -5.10 15.91
C GLY A 27 14.02 -5.60 14.60
N ARG A 28 12.94 -4.95 14.13
CA ARG A 28 12.17 -5.31 12.93
C ARG A 28 12.69 -4.55 11.72
N ASP A 29 12.57 -5.16 10.54
CA ASP A 29 12.73 -4.42 9.29
C ASP A 29 11.47 -3.58 8.97
N MET A 30 11.58 -2.69 7.98
CA MET A 30 10.50 -1.79 7.60
C MET A 30 9.25 -2.53 7.15
N LEU A 31 9.42 -3.67 6.49
CA LEU A 31 8.30 -4.51 6.04
C LEU A 31 7.51 -5.07 7.23
N ALA A 32 8.18 -5.68 8.19
CA ALA A 32 7.56 -6.25 9.39
C ALA A 32 6.91 -5.15 10.23
N ARG A 33 7.60 -4.01 10.42
CA ARG A 33 7.06 -2.88 11.17
C ARG A 33 5.77 -2.34 10.53
N THR A 34 5.75 -2.19 9.21
CA THR A 34 4.56 -1.70 8.48
C THR A 34 3.41 -2.70 8.58
N ALA A 35 3.70 -4.00 8.46
CA ALA A 35 2.71 -5.06 8.63
C ALA A 35 2.10 -5.05 10.04
N ASP A 36 2.90 -4.88 11.09
CA ASP A 36 2.42 -4.78 12.48
C ASP A 36 1.51 -3.56 12.70
N LEU A 37 1.85 -2.39 12.12
CA LEU A 37 1.00 -1.20 12.18
C LEU A 37 -0.37 -1.44 11.54
N LEU A 38 -0.41 -2.09 10.39
CA LEU A 38 -1.66 -2.44 9.71
C LEU A 38 -2.44 -3.51 10.48
N ALA A 39 -1.77 -4.54 11.00
CA ALA A 39 -2.43 -5.60 11.77
C ALA A 39 -3.12 -5.09 13.03
N ALA A 40 -2.62 -4.01 13.63
CA ALA A 40 -3.23 -3.37 14.81
C ALA A 40 -4.56 -2.66 14.51
N CYS A 41 -4.93 -2.43 13.23
CA CYS A 41 -6.11 -1.64 12.87
C CYS A 41 -6.93 -2.22 11.70
N THR A 42 -6.61 -3.44 11.23
CA THR A 42 -7.33 -4.12 10.14
C THR A 42 -7.60 -5.59 10.49
N ASP A 43 -8.49 -6.24 9.73
CA ASP A 43 -8.89 -7.64 9.96
C ASP A 43 -7.85 -8.66 9.48
N GLY A 44 -6.82 -8.22 8.78
CA GLY A 44 -5.72 -9.02 8.26
C GLY A 44 -4.82 -8.18 7.38
N VAL A 45 -3.64 -8.72 7.06
CA VAL A 45 -2.62 -8.01 6.28
C VAL A 45 -2.17 -8.86 5.10
N VAL A 46 -1.91 -8.21 3.97
CA VAL A 46 -1.24 -8.79 2.81
C VAL A 46 -0.10 -7.88 2.37
N ILE A 47 0.86 -8.44 1.63
CA ILE A 47 1.96 -7.69 1.02
C ILE A 47 1.68 -7.58 -0.47
N SER A 48 1.56 -6.37 -1.00
CA SER A 48 1.61 -6.12 -2.44
C SER A 48 3.07 -5.91 -2.85
N CYS A 49 3.54 -6.72 -3.77
CA CYS A 49 4.92 -6.71 -4.21
C CYS A 49 5.01 -6.86 -5.73
N ARG A 50 6.16 -6.50 -6.30
CA ARG A 50 6.47 -6.81 -7.69
C ARG A 50 6.42 -8.33 -7.92
N ALA A 51 5.92 -8.76 -9.07
CA ALA A 51 6.08 -10.14 -9.48
C ALA A 51 7.60 -10.48 -9.55
N PRO A 52 8.03 -11.60 -8.97
CA PRO A 52 9.44 -11.97 -8.95
C PRO A 52 9.94 -12.23 -10.39
N ASP A 53 11.17 -11.81 -10.67
CA ASP A 53 11.85 -12.22 -11.89
C ASP A 53 12.25 -13.71 -11.80
N ALA A 54 12.60 -14.34 -12.91
CA ALA A 54 12.97 -15.75 -12.94
C ALA A 54 14.15 -16.03 -11.98
N GLY A 55 13.92 -16.87 -10.99
CA GLY A 55 14.90 -17.24 -9.96
C GLY A 55 14.93 -16.35 -8.71
N GLU A 56 14.06 -15.33 -8.64
CA GLU A 56 13.86 -14.54 -7.43
C GLU A 56 12.76 -15.15 -6.55
N GLU A 57 12.91 -15.05 -5.23
CA GLU A 57 11.84 -15.39 -4.29
C GLU A 57 10.84 -14.24 -4.16
N THR A 58 9.57 -14.58 -4.03
CA THR A 58 8.52 -13.60 -3.72
C THR A 58 8.78 -13.02 -2.33
N LEU A 59 8.70 -11.69 -2.22
CA LEU A 59 8.81 -11.02 -0.93
C LEU A 59 7.72 -11.50 0.01
N ALA A 60 8.09 -12.02 1.17
CA ALA A 60 7.17 -12.62 2.11
C ALA A 60 7.55 -12.33 3.57
N LEU A 61 6.55 -12.39 4.44
CA LEU A 61 6.67 -12.48 5.89
C LEU A 61 5.95 -13.74 6.37
N PRO A 62 6.42 -14.40 7.45
CA PRO A 62 5.75 -15.57 8.00
C PRO A 62 4.26 -15.29 8.29
N GLY A 63 3.38 -16.14 7.74
CA GLY A 63 1.94 -16.03 7.96
C GLY A 63 1.23 -14.89 7.20
N ILE A 64 1.93 -14.09 6.39
CA ILE A 64 1.34 -13.01 5.60
C ILE A 64 1.45 -13.35 4.11
N ARG A 65 0.30 -13.40 3.44
CA ARG A 65 0.20 -13.67 2.00
C ARG A 65 0.71 -12.50 1.18
N SER A 66 1.42 -12.79 0.09
CA SER A 66 1.82 -11.81 -0.90
C SER A 66 0.89 -11.83 -2.11
N ILE A 67 0.61 -10.66 -2.65
CA ILE A 67 -0.13 -10.42 -3.89
C ILE A 67 0.85 -9.78 -4.87
N PRO A 68 1.28 -10.50 -5.92
CA PRO A 68 2.11 -9.92 -6.97
C PRO A 68 1.33 -8.89 -7.80
N ASP A 69 2.03 -7.87 -8.29
CA ASP A 69 1.46 -6.94 -9.24
C ASP A 69 0.96 -7.67 -10.49
N ALA A 70 -0.27 -7.40 -10.89
CA ALA A 70 -0.89 -8.04 -12.06
C ALA A 70 -0.16 -7.68 -13.37
N GLU A 71 0.44 -6.50 -13.43
CA GLU A 71 1.25 -6.02 -14.56
C GLU A 71 2.51 -5.33 -14.05
N SER A 72 3.63 -5.54 -14.74
CA SER A 72 4.88 -4.87 -14.42
C SER A 72 4.89 -3.41 -14.88
N GLY A 73 5.58 -2.54 -14.14
CA GLY A 73 5.83 -1.17 -14.56
C GLY A 73 4.73 -0.15 -14.26
N LEU A 74 3.66 -0.55 -13.58
CA LEU A 74 2.56 0.34 -13.18
C LEU A 74 2.88 1.21 -11.95
N GLY A 75 4.06 1.01 -11.35
CA GLY A 75 4.43 1.72 -10.12
C GLY A 75 3.58 1.30 -8.90
N PRO A 76 3.65 2.06 -7.78
CA PRO A 76 2.97 1.68 -6.55
C PRO A 76 1.44 1.55 -6.68
N LEU A 77 0.81 2.35 -7.55
CA LEU A 77 -0.64 2.28 -7.77
C LEU A 77 -1.08 1.02 -8.53
N GLY A 78 -0.18 0.40 -9.29
CA GLY A 78 -0.39 -0.94 -9.84
C GLY A 78 -0.59 -1.99 -8.75
N GLY A 79 0.19 -1.90 -7.68
CA GLY A 79 0.02 -2.74 -6.49
C GLY A 79 -1.32 -2.51 -5.78
N VAL A 80 -1.75 -1.25 -5.64
CA VAL A 80 -3.08 -0.91 -5.08
C VAL A 80 -4.19 -1.52 -5.93
N TRP A 81 -4.14 -1.33 -7.23
CA TRP A 81 -5.11 -1.90 -8.18
C TRP A 81 -5.15 -3.42 -8.14
N SER A 82 -3.98 -4.09 -8.15
CA SER A 82 -3.89 -5.55 -8.08
C SER A 82 -4.50 -6.09 -6.78
N ALA A 83 -4.16 -5.48 -5.64
CA ALA A 83 -4.70 -5.86 -4.35
C ALA A 83 -6.22 -5.65 -4.27
N LEU A 84 -6.73 -4.50 -4.75
CA LEU A 84 -8.15 -4.19 -4.72
C LEU A 84 -8.96 -5.12 -5.63
N ARG A 85 -8.43 -5.47 -6.80
CA ARG A 85 -9.05 -6.46 -7.72
C ARG A 85 -9.16 -7.84 -7.10
N GLU A 86 -8.12 -8.27 -6.39
CA GLU A 86 -8.08 -9.61 -5.79
C GLU A 86 -8.94 -9.69 -4.53
N LEU A 87 -8.84 -8.70 -3.65
CA LEU A 87 -9.50 -8.72 -2.35
C LEU A 87 -10.98 -8.35 -2.39
N ARG A 88 -11.41 -7.53 -3.36
CA ARG A 88 -12.81 -7.10 -3.56
C ARG A 88 -13.49 -6.53 -2.32
N GLN A 89 -12.72 -5.93 -1.42
CA GLN A 89 -13.18 -5.27 -0.19
C GLN A 89 -12.34 -4.02 0.06
N PRO A 90 -12.75 -3.12 0.98
CA PRO A 90 -11.95 -1.95 1.33
C PRO A 90 -10.56 -2.36 1.79
N ILE A 91 -9.56 -1.63 1.35
CA ILE A 91 -8.15 -1.83 1.72
C ILE A 91 -7.56 -0.58 2.34
N LEU A 92 -6.79 -0.73 3.42
CA LEU A 92 -5.92 0.30 3.98
C LEU A 92 -4.51 0.08 3.44
N VAL A 93 -4.07 0.98 2.60
CA VAL A 93 -2.75 0.92 1.94
C VAL A 93 -1.73 1.71 2.73
N LEU A 94 -0.54 1.14 2.90
CA LEU A 94 0.59 1.81 3.53
C LEU A 94 1.89 1.42 2.83
N SER A 95 2.64 2.44 2.36
CA SER A 95 3.99 2.22 1.83
C SER A 95 4.97 1.83 2.94
N CYS A 96 5.85 0.88 2.64
CA CYS A 96 6.82 0.38 3.63
C CYS A 96 8.06 1.27 3.82
N ASP A 97 8.15 2.40 3.14
CA ASP A 97 9.27 3.35 3.23
C ASP A 97 8.98 4.58 4.11
N LEU A 98 8.01 4.47 5.02
CA LEU A 98 7.58 5.54 5.93
C LEU A 98 8.03 5.27 7.37
N PRO A 99 9.28 5.61 7.73
CA PRO A 99 9.86 5.25 9.02
C PRO A 99 9.16 5.90 10.23
N PHE A 100 8.53 7.04 10.04
CA PHE A 100 7.84 7.80 11.10
C PHE A 100 6.34 7.56 11.16
N MET A 101 5.81 6.65 10.33
CA MET A 101 4.40 6.29 10.41
C MET A 101 4.07 5.66 11.76
N ASP A 102 2.92 6.03 12.32
CA ASP A 102 2.48 5.57 13.63
C ASP A 102 0.98 5.19 13.67
N GLY A 103 0.59 4.50 14.73
CA GLY A 103 -0.79 4.07 14.94
C GLY A 103 -1.80 5.23 15.10
N PRO A 104 -1.49 6.30 15.84
CA PRO A 104 -2.35 7.49 15.92
C PRO A 104 -2.67 8.11 14.55
N THR A 105 -1.71 8.19 13.65
CA THR A 105 -1.92 8.69 12.28
C THR A 105 -2.87 7.79 11.52
N LEU A 106 -2.68 6.47 11.57
CA LEU A 106 -3.60 5.54 10.91
C LEU A 106 -5.02 5.60 11.49
N ARG A 107 -5.16 5.73 12.80
CA ARG A 107 -6.49 5.90 13.43
C ARG A 107 -7.21 7.14 12.94
N ARG A 108 -6.54 8.30 12.85
CA ARG A 108 -7.14 9.53 12.29
C ARG A 108 -7.62 9.34 10.85
N LEU A 109 -6.89 8.60 10.04
CA LEU A 109 -7.30 8.26 8.68
C LEU A 109 -8.57 7.40 8.69
N LEU A 110 -8.64 6.40 9.57
CA LEU A 110 -9.82 5.54 9.71
C LEU A 110 -11.04 6.29 10.24
N ASP A 111 -10.85 7.18 11.22
CA ASP A 111 -11.92 8.05 11.74
C ASP A 111 -12.48 8.95 10.61
N ALA A 112 -11.62 9.53 9.79
CA ALA A 112 -12.02 10.31 8.62
C ALA A 112 -12.78 9.45 7.58
N ARG A 113 -12.37 8.20 7.39
CA ARG A 113 -13.10 7.25 6.55
C ARG A 113 -14.51 6.97 7.10
N GLU A 114 -14.67 6.77 8.39
CA GLU A 114 -15.98 6.53 8.99
C GLU A 114 -16.92 7.75 8.83
N ALA A 115 -16.37 8.96 8.88
CA ALA A 115 -17.10 10.21 8.69
C ALA A 115 -17.32 10.61 7.22
N ARG A 116 -16.87 9.80 6.26
CA ARG A 116 -16.91 10.12 4.83
C ARG A 116 -18.34 10.26 4.29
N LEU A 117 -18.49 11.05 3.25
CA LEU A 117 -19.74 11.18 2.51
C LEU A 117 -20.06 9.89 1.72
N PRO A 118 -21.35 9.57 1.52
CA PRO A 118 -21.73 8.48 0.63
C PRO A 118 -21.13 8.66 -0.77
N GLY A 119 -20.61 7.56 -1.34
CA GLY A 119 -19.97 7.59 -2.66
C GLY A 119 -18.50 7.96 -2.65
N THR A 120 -17.90 8.25 -1.49
CA THR A 120 -16.44 8.42 -1.37
C THR A 120 -15.74 7.13 -1.74
N ILE A 121 -14.83 7.20 -2.71
CA ILE A 121 -14.10 6.04 -3.22
C ILE A 121 -12.68 5.90 -2.62
N MET A 122 -12.14 6.99 -2.08
CA MET A 122 -10.83 7.02 -1.43
C MET A 122 -10.83 8.01 -0.27
N THR A 123 -10.15 7.66 0.83
CA THR A 123 -9.86 8.54 1.95
C THR A 123 -8.36 8.59 2.17
N THR A 124 -7.77 9.78 2.18
CA THR A 124 -6.33 9.97 2.30
C THR A 124 -5.98 11.29 2.95
N TYR A 125 -4.72 11.49 3.26
CA TYR A 125 -4.17 12.78 3.67
C TYR A 125 -3.92 13.68 2.45
N GLN A 126 -4.12 14.97 2.65
CA GLN A 126 -3.77 16.01 1.70
C GLN A 126 -2.86 17.04 2.39
N GLN A 127 -1.80 17.43 1.72
CA GLN A 127 -0.95 18.53 2.16
C GLN A 127 -1.65 19.85 1.93
N GLU A 128 -1.82 20.66 2.98
CA GLU A 128 -2.55 21.92 2.91
C GLU A 128 -1.90 22.93 1.94
N GLU A 129 -0.57 23.02 1.94
CA GLU A 129 0.16 24.00 1.13
C GLU A 129 0.16 23.69 -0.37
N THR A 130 0.22 22.42 -0.76
CA THR A 130 0.43 22.01 -2.15
C THR A 130 -0.79 21.36 -2.78
N GLY A 131 -1.75 20.90 -1.96
CA GLY A 131 -2.87 20.09 -2.40
C GLY A 131 -2.47 18.64 -2.76
N PHE A 132 -1.19 18.26 -2.57
CA PHE A 132 -0.71 16.92 -2.85
C PHE A 132 -1.42 15.88 -1.97
N ILE A 133 -1.87 14.78 -2.59
CA ILE A 133 -2.52 13.67 -1.90
C ILE A 133 -1.56 12.51 -1.68
N GLU A 134 -1.59 11.96 -0.45
CA GLU A 134 -0.75 10.83 -0.04
C GLU A 134 -1.38 9.50 -0.48
N ALA A 135 -1.36 9.23 -1.77
CA ALA A 135 -2.00 8.05 -2.36
C ALA A 135 -1.50 6.70 -1.79
N LEU A 136 -0.32 6.70 -1.18
CA LEU A 136 0.29 5.50 -0.58
C LEU A 136 0.07 5.40 0.94
N VAL A 137 -0.77 6.29 1.50
CA VAL A 137 -1.31 6.26 2.87
C VAL A 137 -2.81 6.54 2.77
N ALA A 138 -3.58 5.54 2.38
CA ALA A 138 -4.96 5.76 1.99
C ALA A 138 -5.84 4.53 2.22
N VAL A 139 -7.14 4.78 2.42
CA VAL A 139 -8.16 3.74 2.30
C VAL A 139 -8.77 3.83 0.90
N TYR A 140 -8.76 2.71 0.19
CA TYR A 140 -9.42 2.56 -1.10
C TYR A 140 -10.66 1.67 -0.95
N GLU A 141 -11.78 2.16 -1.46
CA GLU A 141 -13.03 1.38 -1.52
C GLU A 141 -13.08 0.58 -2.85
N PRO A 142 -13.77 -0.58 -2.90
CA PRO A 142 -13.92 -1.34 -4.14
C PRO A 142 -14.48 -0.53 -5.32
N ALA A 143 -15.24 0.53 -5.02
CA ALA A 143 -15.77 1.46 -6.02
C ALA A 143 -14.69 2.25 -6.78
N CYS A 144 -13.41 2.20 -6.34
CA CYS A 144 -12.28 2.72 -7.11
C CYS A 144 -11.95 1.91 -8.36
N LEU A 145 -12.29 0.61 -8.40
CA LEU A 145 -11.85 -0.30 -9.48
C LEU A 145 -12.21 0.20 -10.89
N PRO A 146 -13.44 0.66 -11.19
CA PRO A 146 -13.76 1.15 -12.53
C PRO A 146 -12.89 2.34 -12.96
N TRP A 147 -12.46 3.18 -12.02
CA TRP A 147 -11.59 4.32 -12.29
C TRP A 147 -10.16 3.90 -12.63
N PHE A 148 -9.63 2.90 -11.91
CA PHE A 148 -8.34 2.30 -12.26
C PHE A 148 -8.39 1.62 -13.62
N ASP A 149 -9.42 0.79 -13.86
CA ASP A 149 -9.58 0.07 -15.14
C ASP A 149 -9.65 1.06 -16.30
N ALA A 150 -10.46 2.12 -16.20
CA ALA A 150 -10.54 3.16 -17.22
C ALA A 150 -9.21 3.92 -17.44
N ALA A 151 -8.46 4.20 -16.37
CA ALA A 151 -7.15 4.82 -16.48
C ALA A 151 -6.15 3.94 -17.24
N TRP A 152 -6.14 2.62 -16.95
CA TRP A 152 -5.29 1.66 -17.65
C TRP A 152 -5.65 1.52 -19.13
N GLU A 153 -6.93 1.48 -19.46
CA GLU A 153 -7.42 1.43 -20.86
C GLU A 153 -6.97 2.67 -21.66
N GLN A 154 -6.92 3.83 -21.02
CA GLN A 154 -6.42 5.09 -21.61
C GLN A 154 -4.89 5.18 -21.65
N GLY A 155 -4.18 4.15 -21.20
CA GLY A 155 -2.72 4.14 -21.18
C GLY A 155 -2.09 4.99 -20.09
N ILE A 156 -2.86 5.48 -19.11
CA ILE A 156 -2.33 6.20 -17.95
C ILE A 156 -1.64 5.19 -17.04
N ARG A 157 -0.31 5.29 -16.94
CA ARG A 157 0.54 4.34 -16.21
C ARG A 157 1.21 4.96 -14.97
N LYS A 158 1.03 6.25 -14.75
CA LYS A 158 1.58 7.00 -13.60
C LYS A 158 0.57 8.07 -13.18
N PHE A 159 0.43 8.21 -11.89
CA PHE A 159 -0.34 9.27 -11.25
C PHE A 159 0.62 10.18 -10.48
#